data_21f18c0a87493f72adb6d56f0bcb2b1b
#
_entry.id   21f18c0a87493f72adb6d56f0bcb2b1b
#
_cell.length_a   1.000
_cell.length_b   1.000
_cell.length_c   1.000
_cell.angle_alpha   90.00
_cell.angle_beta   90.00
_cell.angle_gamma   90.00
#
_symmetry.space_group_name_H-M   'P 1'
#
loop_
_entity.id
_entity.type
_entity.pdbx_description
1 polymer ?
#
loop_
_entity_poly.entity_id
_entity_poly.type
_entity_poly.pdbx_seq_one_letter_code
_entity_poly.pdbx_strand_id
1 'polypeptide(L)'
;SYLATFTLGATAAIAMAGAAMAQEVTNRVAADTDWAVFEVESPKECWAVTAPKETVNTRDGRVVSVRRGDILLFVTWRPEKSIAGEISFTGGYPFAEGSTVTMDISGTTFELFTEGEYAWPATPTEDQKIISAIKRGANAVLTARSSRGTQTKDTFSLLGATAMIEDAEQRCGS
;
A
#
# COMPACT_ATOMS: atom_id res chain seq x y z
N SER A 1 -23.29 45.68 56.85
CA SER A 1 -23.87 44.70 55.92
C SER A 1 -23.40 45.05 54.51
N TYR A 2 -22.40 44.35 54.01
CA TYR A 2 -22.00 44.43 52.59
C TYR A 2 -22.03 43.01 52.01
N LEU A 3 -22.96 42.80 51.08
CA LEU A 3 -23.05 41.60 50.23
C LEU A 3 -22.05 41.71 49.08
N ALA A 4 -21.08 40.80 48.99
CA ALA A 4 -20.18 40.66 47.86
C ALA A 4 -20.70 39.54 46.95
N THR A 5 -21.10 39.90 45.75
CA THR A 5 -21.51 38.97 44.71
C THR A 5 -20.27 38.49 43.95
N PHE A 6 -19.99 37.17 44.02
CA PHE A 6 -18.97 36.52 43.17
C PHE A 6 -19.60 36.03 41.89
N THR A 7 -19.19 36.56 40.75
CA THR A 7 -19.52 36.07 39.43
C THR A 7 -18.51 34.97 39.03
N LEU A 8 -19.00 33.73 38.88
CA LEU A 8 -18.24 32.62 38.27
C LEU A 8 -18.16 32.83 36.77
N GLY A 9 -16.98 33.06 36.25
CA GLY A 9 -16.68 32.99 34.83
C GLY A 9 -16.44 31.55 34.39
N ALA A 10 -17.31 31.00 33.56
CA ALA A 10 -17.13 29.71 32.93
C ALA A 10 -16.28 29.90 31.67
N THR A 11 -15.03 29.43 31.69
CA THR A 11 -14.17 29.31 30.50
C THR A 11 -14.50 28.02 29.77
N ALA A 12 -15.10 28.13 28.58
CA ALA A 12 -15.34 27.02 27.68
C ALA A 12 -14.01 26.64 27.00
N ALA A 13 -13.47 25.49 27.33
CA ALA A 13 -12.37 24.86 26.59
C ALA A 13 -12.95 24.19 25.32
N ILE A 14 -12.71 24.80 24.17
CA ILE A 14 -13.03 24.20 22.86
C ILE A 14 -11.92 23.17 22.55
N ALA A 15 -12.27 21.88 22.57
CA ALA A 15 -11.39 20.80 22.18
C ALA A 15 -11.22 20.80 20.65
N MET A 16 -10.02 21.13 20.17
CA MET A 16 -9.58 20.91 18.80
C MET A 16 -9.16 19.44 18.63
N ALA A 17 -10.13 18.56 18.35
CA ALA A 17 -9.89 17.20 17.93
C ALA A 17 -10.57 17.00 16.57
N GLY A 18 -9.89 17.34 15.48
CA GLY A 18 -10.53 17.23 14.16
C GLY A 18 -9.59 17.28 12.94
N ALA A 19 -8.27 17.38 13.12
CA ALA A 19 -7.37 17.64 11.99
C ALA A 19 -6.61 16.43 11.42
N ALA A 20 -6.65 15.25 12.08
CA ALA A 20 -5.81 14.11 11.67
C ALA A 20 -6.43 13.20 10.59
N MET A 21 -7.75 13.20 10.42
CA MET A 21 -8.43 12.33 9.45
C MET A 21 -8.60 12.94 8.05
N ALA A 22 -8.33 14.23 7.90
CA ALA A 22 -8.51 14.92 6.62
C ALA A 22 -7.29 14.83 5.68
N GLN A 23 -6.13 14.43 6.18
CA GLN A 23 -4.87 14.47 5.41
C GLN A 23 -4.66 13.24 4.50
N GLU A 24 -5.24 12.09 4.84
CA GLU A 24 -5.18 10.90 3.96
C GLU A 24 -6.03 11.04 2.70
N VAL A 25 -7.08 11.83 2.72
CA VAL A 25 -7.98 12.03 1.57
C VAL A 25 -7.44 13.08 0.60
N THR A 26 -6.59 14.01 1.06
CA THR A 26 -6.09 15.14 0.26
C THR A 26 -5.03 14.75 -0.77
N ASN A 27 -4.30 13.65 -0.58
CA ASN A 27 -3.23 13.23 -1.50
C ASN A 27 -3.70 12.25 -2.57
N ARG A 28 -4.94 11.77 -2.51
CA ARG A 28 -5.53 10.91 -3.53
C ARG A 28 -6.01 11.78 -4.68
N VAL A 29 -5.38 11.63 -5.84
CA VAL A 29 -5.60 12.47 -7.02
C VAL A 29 -6.40 11.77 -8.13
N ALA A 30 -6.43 10.43 -8.15
CA ALA A 30 -7.21 9.65 -9.10
C ALA A 30 -7.64 8.30 -8.51
N ALA A 31 -8.65 7.68 -9.10
CA ALA A 31 -9.06 6.30 -8.82
C ALA A 31 -9.80 5.72 -10.01
N ASP A 32 -9.57 4.43 -10.25
CA ASP A 32 -10.33 3.63 -11.21
C ASP A 32 -10.47 2.20 -10.67
N THR A 33 -11.71 1.74 -10.53
CA THR A 33 -12.14 0.43 -10.06
C THR A 33 -11.47 0.04 -8.74
N ASP A 34 -10.39 -0.77 -8.77
CA ASP A 34 -9.72 -1.29 -7.58
C ASP A 34 -8.38 -0.60 -7.29
N TRP A 35 -8.01 0.40 -8.08
CA TRP A 35 -6.75 1.13 -7.95
C TRP A 35 -6.97 2.61 -7.71
N ALA A 36 -6.03 3.25 -7.01
CA ALA A 36 -6.01 4.69 -6.79
C ALA A 36 -4.60 5.25 -6.96
N VAL A 37 -4.51 6.54 -7.32
CA VAL A 37 -3.25 7.28 -7.39
C VAL A 37 -3.20 8.32 -6.29
N PHE A 38 -2.06 8.37 -5.65
CA PHE A 38 -1.70 9.40 -4.66
C PHE A 38 -0.49 10.17 -5.16
N GLU A 39 -0.44 11.45 -4.82
CA GLU A 39 0.63 12.36 -5.22
C GLU A 39 1.03 13.24 -4.05
N VAL A 40 2.33 13.44 -3.85
CA VAL A 40 2.90 14.47 -2.98
C VAL A 40 3.87 15.33 -3.78
N GLU A 41 3.94 16.63 -3.45
CA GLU A 41 4.69 17.61 -4.23
C GLU A 41 6.11 17.87 -3.71
N SER A 42 6.37 17.61 -2.43
CA SER A 42 7.66 17.94 -1.82
C SER A 42 8.06 16.90 -0.76
N PRO A 43 8.97 15.96 -1.09
CA PRO A 43 9.52 15.69 -2.41
C PRO A 43 8.45 15.17 -3.38
N LYS A 44 8.63 15.37 -4.68
CA LYS A 44 7.68 14.89 -5.69
C LYS A 44 7.67 13.36 -5.70
N GLU A 45 6.49 12.79 -5.45
CA GLU A 45 6.28 11.35 -5.44
C GLU A 45 4.85 11.02 -5.86
N CYS A 46 4.69 10.03 -6.74
CA CYS A 46 3.39 9.48 -7.13
C CYS A 46 3.40 7.95 -6.97
N TRP A 47 2.28 7.40 -6.52
CA TRP A 47 2.13 5.95 -6.49
C TRP A 47 0.70 5.53 -6.86
N ALA A 48 0.62 4.50 -7.70
CA ALA A 48 -0.59 3.74 -7.91
C ALA A 48 -0.64 2.61 -6.88
N VAL A 49 -1.77 2.38 -6.24
CA VAL A 49 -1.91 1.45 -5.13
C VAL A 49 -3.24 0.72 -5.15
N THR A 50 -3.21 -0.54 -4.69
CA THR A 50 -4.41 -1.36 -4.50
C THR A 50 -4.30 -2.21 -3.23
N ALA A 51 -5.46 -2.56 -2.67
CA ALA A 51 -5.60 -3.51 -1.56
C ALA A 51 -6.14 -4.85 -2.08
N PRO A 52 -5.88 -5.99 -1.38
CA PRO A 52 -6.36 -7.28 -1.84
C PRO A 52 -7.88 -7.40 -1.76
N LYS A 53 -8.45 -8.18 -2.66
CA LYS A 53 -9.87 -8.57 -2.64
C LYS A 53 -10.12 -9.79 -1.76
N GLU A 54 -9.10 -10.64 -1.61
CA GLU A 54 -9.14 -11.85 -0.82
C GLU A 54 -7.81 -12.08 -0.13
N THR A 55 -7.86 -12.52 1.13
CA THR A 55 -6.68 -12.92 1.90
C THR A 55 -6.93 -14.28 2.55
N VAL A 56 -5.97 -15.20 2.40
CA VAL A 56 -5.99 -16.51 3.06
C VAL A 56 -4.71 -16.68 3.86
N ASN A 57 -4.85 -17.00 5.13
CA ASN A 57 -3.71 -17.25 6.03
C ASN A 57 -3.74 -18.70 6.47
N THR A 58 -2.61 -19.40 6.36
CA THR A 58 -2.50 -20.82 6.75
C THR A 58 -1.29 -21.05 7.65
N ARG A 59 -1.43 -22.00 8.57
CA ARG A 59 -0.34 -22.52 9.39
C ARG A 59 -0.48 -24.03 9.49
N ASP A 60 0.60 -24.75 9.22
CA ASP A 60 0.61 -26.22 9.20
C ASP A 60 -0.53 -26.80 8.33
N GLY A 61 -0.78 -26.17 7.17
CA GLY A 61 -1.81 -26.58 6.21
C GLY A 61 -3.25 -26.24 6.64
N ARG A 62 -3.47 -25.54 7.76
CA ARG A 62 -4.81 -25.16 8.26
C ARG A 62 -5.02 -23.66 8.11
N VAL A 63 -6.21 -23.28 7.68
CA VAL A 63 -6.63 -21.86 7.68
C VAL A 63 -6.67 -21.34 9.12
N VAL A 64 -6.04 -20.19 9.34
CA VAL A 64 -5.97 -19.53 10.64
C VAL A 64 -6.43 -18.06 10.53
N SER A 65 -7.00 -17.55 11.60
CA SER A 65 -7.29 -16.12 11.72
C SER A 65 -6.08 -15.43 12.36
N VAL A 66 -5.55 -14.41 11.68
CA VAL A 66 -4.42 -13.61 12.17
C VAL A 66 -4.72 -12.13 12.02
N ARG A 67 -4.16 -11.31 12.90
CA ARG A 67 -4.20 -9.85 12.75
C ARG A 67 -3.04 -9.43 11.85
N ARG A 68 -3.33 -8.61 10.85
CA ARG A 68 -2.37 -8.01 9.93
C ARG A 68 -2.53 -6.49 9.93
N GLY A 69 -1.48 -5.78 9.61
CA GLY A 69 -1.53 -4.38 9.23
C GLY A 69 -2.05 -4.20 7.80
N ASP A 70 -1.76 -3.06 7.18
CA ASP A 70 -2.15 -2.80 5.80
C ASP A 70 -1.50 -3.77 4.82
N ILE A 71 -2.29 -4.26 3.88
CA ILE A 71 -1.85 -5.16 2.81
C ILE A 71 -2.02 -4.41 1.51
N LEU A 72 -0.89 -4.01 0.90
CA LEU A 72 -0.91 -3.10 -0.23
C LEU A 72 0.12 -3.50 -1.29
N LEU A 73 -0.27 -3.34 -2.55
CA LEU A 73 0.60 -3.46 -3.72
C LEU A 73 0.73 -2.09 -4.37
N PHE A 74 1.97 -1.64 -4.59
CA PHE A 74 2.30 -0.31 -5.10
C PHE A 74 3.08 -0.37 -6.40
N VAL A 75 2.90 0.67 -7.22
CA VAL A 75 3.80 1.06 -8.30
C VAL A 75 4.16 2.53 -8.09
N THR A 76 5.44 2.84 -7.86
CA THR A 76 5.89 4.13 -7.34
C THR A 76 6.86 4.83 -8.28
N TRP A 77 6.71 6.15 -8.40
CA TRP A 77 7.64 7.07 -9.07
C TRP A 77 8.17 8.11 -8.08
N ARG A 78 9.50 8.26 -8.04
CA ARG A 78 10.22 9.28 -7.25
C ARG A 78 11.28 9.93 -8.13
N PRO A 79 10.95 10.99 -8.89
CA PRO A 79 11.85 11.61 -9.85
C PRO A 79 13.20 12.03 -9.24
N GLU A 80 13.17 12.63 -8.05
CA GLU A 80 14.38 13.08 -7.35
C GLU A 80 15.35 11.94 -6.97
N LYS A 81 14.86 10.70 -6.91
CA LYS A 81 15.64 9.50 -6.64
C LYS A 81 15.89 8.63 -7.88
N SER A 82 15.47 9.10 -9.06
CA SER A 82 15.54 8.34 -10.32
C SER A 82 14.77 7.00 -10.25
N ILE A 83 13.69 6.93 -9.46
CA ILE A 83 12.81 5.78 -9.36
C ILE A 83 11.64 5.99 -10.32
N ALA A 84 11.45 5.05 -11.26
CA ALA A 84 10.45 5.10 -12.30
C ALA A 84 9.72 3.76 -12.42
N GLY A 85 8.60 3.62 -11.72
CA GLY A 85 7.79 2.41 -11.74
C GLY A 85 8.36 1.29 -10.86
N GLU A 86 8.72 1.58 -9.62
CA GLU A 86 9.15 0.57 -8.64
C GLU A 86 7.94 -0.18 -8.08
N ILE A 87 7.97 -1.50 -8.18
CA ILE A 87 6.98 -2.39 -7.54
C ILE A 87 7.36 -2.58 -6.08
N SER A 88 6.40 -2.45 -5.17
CA SER A 88 6.56 -2.86 -3.78
C SER A 88 5.29 -3.47 -3.22
N PHE A 89 5.47 -4.39 -2.27
CA PHE A 89 4.39 -5.08 -1.58
C PHE A 89 4.62 -5.03 -0.07
N THR A 90 3.58 -4.74 0.70
CA THR A 90 3.56 -4.96 2.14
C THR A 90 2.49 -5.97 2.50
N GLY A 91 2.89 -6.95 3.32
CA GLY A 91 1.98 -7.99 3.82
C GLY A 91 1.30 -7.63 5.14
N GLY A 92 1.65 -6.48 5.74
CA GLY A 92 1.14 -6.06 7.04
C GLY A 92 1.71 -6.86 8.22
N TYR A 93 2.92 -7.40 8.05
CA TYR A 93 3.68 -8.15 9.06
C TYR A 93 5.15 -8.26 8.63
N PRO A 94 6.09 -8.47 9.57
CA PRO A 94 7.48 -8.79 9.23
C PRO A 94 7.57 -10.14 8.51
N PHE A 95 8.19 -10.17 7.34
CA PHE A 95 8.44 -11.40 6.59
C PHE A 95 9.46 -12.29 7.30
N ALA A 96 9.41 -13.60 7.04
CA ALA A 96 10.42 -14.53 7.53
C ALA A 96 11.79 -14.16 6.93
N GLU A 97 12.84 -14.15 7.77
CA GLU A 97 14.20 -13.80 7.34
C GLU A 97 14.67 -14.70 6.19
N GLY A 98 15.22 -14.08 5.14
CA GLY A 98 15.71 -14.79 3.95
C GLY A 98 14.60 -15.40 3.08
N SER A 99 13.32 -15.15 3.38
CA SER A 99 12.22 -15.58 2.51
C SER A 99 12.01 -14.63 1.34
N THR A 100 11.27 -15.10 0.34
CA THR A 100 10.81 -14.29 -0.79
C THR A 100 9.30 -14.30 -0.86
N VAL A 101 8.73 -13.34 -1.58
CA VAL A 101 7.31 -13.32 -1.97
C VAL A 101 7.21 -13.79 -3.41
N THR A 102 6.35 -14.75 -3.68
CA THR A 102 6.02 -15.16 -5.04
C THR A 102 4.80 -14.39 -5.51
N MET A 103 4.90 -13.68 -6.62
CA MET A 103 3.80 -13.01 -7.29
C MET A 103 3.45 -13.76 -8.57
N ASP A 104 2.25 -14.30 -8.66
CA ASP A 104 1.70 -14.93 -9.87
C ASP A 104 0.72 -13.99 -10.55
N ILE A 105 0.94 -13.72 -11.83
CA ILE A 105 0.03 -12.94 -12.68
C ILE A 105 -0.30 -13.80 -13.90
N SER A 106 -1.50 -14.34 -13.94
CA SER A 106 -1.98 -15.17 -15.08
C SER A 106 -1.04 -16.32 -15.44
N GLY A 107 -0.45 -16.97 -14.43
CA GLY A 107 0.46 -18.12 -14.59
C GLY A 107 1.93 -17.75 -14.83
N THR A 108 2.25 -16.46 -14.89
CA THR A 108 3.65 -15.98 -14.90
C THR A 108 4.07 -15.59 -13.47
N THR A 109 5.14 -16.22 -12.98
CA THR A 109 5.64 -16.02 -11.62
C THR A 109 6.82 -15.06 -11.59
N PHE A 110 6.80 -14.17 -10.59
CA PHE A 110 7.89 -13.25 -10.27
C PHE A 110 8.28 -13.45 -8.81
N GLU A 111 9.55 -13.18 -8.49
CA GLU A 111 10.07 -13.27 -7.13
C GLU A 111 10.41 -11.87 -6.61
N LEU A 112 9.95 -11.58 -5.39
CA LEU A 112 10.27 -10.34 -4.69
C LEU A 112 11.09 -10.68 -3.45
N PHE A 113 12.16 -9.94 -3.21
CA PHE A 113 13.03 -10.04 -2.04
C PHE A 113 12.45 -9.25 -0.88
N THR A 114 12.53 -9.82 0.32
CA THR A 114 11.93 -9.24 1.52
C THR A 114 12.95 -8.53 2.39
N GLU A 115 12.53 -7.40 2.95
CA GLU A 115 13.22 -6.70 4.03
C GLU A 115 12.17 -6.09 4.97
N GLY A 116 12.17 -6.51 6.25
CA GLY A 116 11.15 -6.08 7.22
C GLY A 116 9.74 -6.50 6.78
N GLU A 117 8.87 -5.52 6.58
CA GLU A 117 7.48 -5.72 6.17
C GLU A 117 7.24 -5.50 4.68
N TYR A 118 8.29 -5.21 3.91
CA TYR A 118 8.20 -4.90 2.48
C TYR A 118 8.94 -5.92 1.62
N ALA A 119 8.51 -6.02 0.36
CA ALA A 119 9.15 -6.86 -0.65
C ALA A 119 9.23 -6.11 -1.99
N TRP A 120 10.34 -6.30 -2.72
CA TRP A 120 10.64 -5.66 -4.00
C TRP A 120 11.25 -6.64 -5.00
N PRO A 121 11.07 -6.44 -6.32
CA PRO A 121 11.87 -7.11 -7.34
C PRO A 121 13.36 -6.75 -7.20
N ALA A 122 14.23 -7.61 -7.75
CA ALA A 122 15.68 -7.42 -7.62
C ALA A 122 16.23 -6.25 -8.44
N THR A 123 15.57 -5.86 -9.53
CA THR A 123 16.08 -4.87 -10.48
C THR A 123 14.96 -4.05 -11.12
N PRO A 124 15.26 -2.83 -11.61
CA PRO A 124 14.31 -2.03 -12.39
C PRO A 124 13.80 -2.75 -13.65
N THR A 125 14.58 -3.65 -14.22
CA THR A 125 14.14 -4.47 -15.36
C THR A 125 13.03 -5.45 -14.95
N GLU A 126 13.11 -6.02 -13.76
CA GLU A 126 12.05 -6.89 -13.24
C GLU A 126 10.79 -6.07 -12.91
N ASP A 127 10.92 -4.84 -12.37
CA ASP A 127 9.79 -3.93 -12.18
C ASP A 127 9.00 -3.75 -13.48
N GLN A 128 9.68 -3.45 -14.60
CA GLN A 128 9.03 -3.23 -15.89
C GLN A 128 8.35 -4.49 -16.44
N LYS A 129 8.91 -5.67 -16.21
CA LYS A 129 8.27 -6.95 -16.57
C LYS A 129 6.99 -7.16 -15.78
N ILE A 130 7.01 -6.87 -14.48
CA ILE A 130 5.84 -7.00 -13.60
C ILE A 130 4.77 -5.98 -14.00
N ILE A 131 5.11 -4.71 -14.22
CA ILE A 131 4.18 -3.67 -14.70
C ILE A 131 3.53 -4.12 -16.02
N SER A 132 4.31 -4.65 -16.96
CA SER A 132 3.79 -5.17 -18.22
C SER A 132 2.84 -6.34 -18.04
N ALA A 133 3.08 -7.22 -17.06
CA ALA A 133 2.19 -8.32 -16.73
C ALA A 133 0.91 -7.83 -16.04
N ILE A 134 1.01 -6.86 -15.12
CA ILE A 134 -0.12 -6.21 -14.44
C ILE A 134 -1.07 -5.61 -15.47
N LYS A 135 -0.56 -4.85 -16.45
CA LYS A 135 -1.36 -4.21 -17.50
C LYS A 135 -2.14 -5.21 -18.38
N ARG A 136 -1.75 -6.47 -18.44
CA ARG A 136 -2.40 -7.52 -19.25
C ARG A 136 -3.17 -8.55 -18.42
N GLY A 137 -2.92 -8.58 -17.11
CA GLY A 137 -3.51 -9.58 -16.21
C GLY A 137 -4.87 -9.17 -15.65
N ALA A 138 -5.58 -10.14 -15.10
CA ALA A 138 -6.84 -9.91 -14.38
C ALA A 138 -6.64 -9.84 -12.87
N ASN A 139 -5.76 -10.68 -12.34
CA ASN A 139 -5.42 -10.75 -10.92
C ASN A 139 -3.93 -10.98 -10.71
N ALA A 140 -3.41 -10.49 -9.59
CA ALA A 140 -2.11 -10.85 -9.05
C ALA A 140 -2.30 -11.60 -7.73
N VAL A 141 -1.64 -12.75 -7.57
CA VAL A 141 -1.68 -13.55 -6.35
C VAL A 141 -0.30 -13.54 -5.71
N LEU A 142 -0.20 -12.97 -4.50
CA LEU A 142 1.04 -12.88 -3.75
C LEU A 142 1.05 -13.88 -2.60
N THR A 143 2.04 -14.76 -2.61
CA THR A 143 2.23 -15.79 -1.58
C THR A 143 3.50 -15.48 -0.81
N ALA A 144 3.40 -15.40 0.52
CA ALA A 144 4.49 -15.01 1.40
C ALA A 144 4.46 -15.79 2.71
N ARG A 145 5.53 -15.65 3.51
CA ARG A 145 5.66 -16.25 4.84
C ARG A 145 6.02 -15.19 5.87
N SER A 146 5.26 -15.15 6.96
CA SER A 146 5.56 -14.27 8.09
C SER A 146 6.71 -14.82 8.95
N SER A 147 7.36 -13.95 9.71
CA SER A 147 8.35 -14.32 10.73
C SER A 147 7.84 -15.31 11.76
N ARG A 148 6.51 -15.39 11.94
CA ARG A 148 5.83 -16.34 12.85
C ARG A 148 5.44 -17.66 12.17
N GLY A 149 5.84 -17.87 10.89
CA GLY A 149 5.59 -19.09 10.15
C GLY A 149 4.19 -19.21 9.52
N THR A 150 3.40 -18.15 9.51
CA THR A 150 2.12 -18.13 8.78
C THR A 150 2.39 -17.92 7.29
N GLN A 151 1.84 -18.79 6.44
CA GLN A 151 1.80 -18.55 5.00
C GLN A 151 0.58 -17.70 4.68
N THR A 152 0.77 -16.66 3.88
CA THR A 152 -0.29 -15.78 3.42
C THR A 152 -0.43 -15.87 1.91
N LYS A 153 -1.66 -15.77 1.44
CA LYS A 153 -2.00 -15.70 0.02
C LYS A 153 -2.99 -14.57 -0.17
N ASP A 154 -2.54 -13.51 -0.83
CA ASP A 154 -3.30 -12.29 -1.05
C ASP A 154 -3.60 -12.14 -2.54
N THR A 155 -4.88 -12.01 -2.89
CA THR A 155 -5.35 -11.86 -4.27
C THR A 155 -5.76 -10.42 -4.53
N PHE A 156 -5.08 -9.79 -5.46
CA PHE A 156 -5.33 -8.41 -5.91
C PHE A 156 -6.03 -8.42 -7.27
N SER A 157 -7.06 -7.61 -7.40
CA SER A 157 -7.65 -7.31 -8.71
C SER A 157 -6.76 -6.34 -9.48
N LEU A 158 -6.60 -6.57 -10.79
CA LEU A 158 -5.86 -5.67 -11.68
C LEU A 158 -6.79 -4.77 -12.50
N LEU A 159 -8.08 -4.74 -12.18
CA LEU A 159 -9.05 -3.85 -12.81
C LEU A 159 -8.77 -2.40 -12.42
N GLY A 160 -8.55 -1.54 -13.41
CA GLY A 160 -8.15 -0.15 -13.23
C GLY A 160 -6.63 0.07 -13.13
N ALA A 161 -5.83 -0.99 -13.00
CA ALA A 161 -4.38 -0.89 -12.85
C ALA A 161 -3.72 -0.11 -13.99
N THR A 162 -4.04 -0.43 -15.24
CA THR A 162 -3.43 0.22 -16.41
C THR A 162 -3.62 1.74 -16.38
N ALA A 163 -4.87 2.20 -16.20
CA ALA A 163 -5.19 3.62 -16.17
C ALA A 163 -4.47 4.34 -15.02
N MET A 164 -4.44 3.73 -13.83
CA MET A 164 -3.83 4.35 -12.64
C MET A 164 -2.29 4.34 -12.68
N ILE A 165 -1.68 3.30 -13.23
CA ILE A 165 -0.23 3.26 -13.46
C ILE A 165 0.18 4.34 -14.47
N GLU A 166 -0.56 4.50 -15.56
CA GLU A 166 -0.29 5.52 -16.56
C GLU A 166 -0.54 6.95 -16.04
N ASP A 167 -1.57 7.15 -15.23
CA ASP A 167 -1.81 8.44 -14.56
C ASP A 167 -0.65 8.82 -13.62
N ALA A 168 -0.19 7.90 -12.78
CA ALA A 168 0.94 8.12 -11.88
C ALA A 168 2.25 8.42 -12.65
N GLU A 169 2.50 7.67 -13.73
CA GLU A 169 3.64 7.89 -14.62
C GLU A 169 3.59 9.27 -15.28
N GLN A 170 2.44 9.70 -15.79
CA GLN A 170 2.28 11.04 -16.40
C GLN A 170 2.54 12.16 -15.39
N ARG A 171 2.19 11.98 -14.14
CA ARG A 171 2.39 12.98 -13.07
C ARG A 171 3.85 13.07 -12.60
N CYS A 172 4.54 11.95 -12.50
CA CYS A 172 5.85 11.85 -11.85
C CYS A 172 6.95 11.18 -12.70
N GLY A 173 6.66 10.74 -13.90
CA GLY A 173 7.60 9.96 -14.72
C GLY A 173 8.59 10.79 -15.57
N SER A 174 8.53 12.14 -15.50
CA SER A 174 9.39 13.05 -16.28
C SER A 174 10.55 13.58 -15.45
#